data_8ea5fdd97b74ef306882adaa6a6a2492
#
_entry.id   8ea5fdd97b74ef306882adaa6a6a2492
#
_cell.length_a   1.000
_cell.length_b   1.000
_cell.length_c   1.000
_cell.angle_alpha   90.00
_cell.angle_beta   90.00
_cell.angle_gamma   90.00
#
_symmetry.space_group_name_H-M   'P 1'
#
loop_
_entity.id
_entity.type
_entity.pdbx_description
1 polymer ?
#
loop_
_entity_poly.entity_id
_entity_poly.type
_entity_poly.pdbx_seq_one_letter_code
_entity_poly.pdbx_strand_id
1 'polypeptide(L)' 'MNTKFKRHQKVKLLIAPRENDIEPYADHPTPLKAGTIGFINILLPNGRYHVRIEDKEGNEVAYVAMDEEQLEPVK' A
#
# COMPACT_ATOMS: atom_id res chain seq x y z
N MET A 1 16.81 7.16 -11.96
CA MET A 1 16.00 7.93 -11.04
C MET A 1 15.87 7.19 -9.71
N ASN A 2 16.16 7.87 -8.61
CA ASN A 2 16.08 7.23 -7.30
C ASN A 2 14.64 7.12 -6.84
N THR A 3 14.22 5.92 -6.50
CA THR A 3 12.91 5.69 -5.91
C THR A 3 13.07 5.69 -4.39
N LYS A 4 12.12 6.28 -3.68
CA LYS A 4 12.18 6.37 -2.22
C LYS A 4 12.04 5.00 -1.57
N PHE A 5 11.22 4.13 -2.15
CA PHE A 5 10.97 2.80 -1.60
C PHE A 5 11.38 1.72 -2.59
N LYS A 6 11.79 0.59 -2.05
CA LYS A 6 12.19 -0.57 -2.84
C LYS A 6 11.07 -1.61 -2.83
N ARG A 7 11.07 -2.46 -3.84
CA ARG A 7 10.14 -3.59 -3.92
C ARG A 7 10.24 -4.45 -2.66
N HIS A 8 9.10 -4.86 -2.14
CA HIS A 8 8.95 -5.66 -0.91
C HIS A 8 9.25 -4.90 0.38
N GLN A 9 9.58 -3.61 0.30
CA GLN A 9 9.83 -2.82 1.49
C GLN A 9 8.53 -2.62 2.28
N LYS A 10 8.63 -2.76 3.61
CA LYS A 10 7.50 -2.55 4.51
C LYS A 10 7.27 -1.06 4.69
N VAL A 11 6.03 -0.65 4.54
CA VAL A 11 5.63 0.75 4.64
C VAL A 11 4.35 0.88 5.45
N LYS A 12 4.10 2.10 5.92
CA LYS A 12 2.88 2.44 6.62
C LYS A 12 2.15 3.52 5.83
N LEU A 13 0.84 3.37 5.71
CA LEU A 13 0.00 4.37 5.07
C LEU A 13 -0.17 5.55 6.00
N LEU A 14 0.17 6.76 5.55
CA LEU A 14 0.02 7.97 6.35
C LEU A 14 -1.40 8.51 6.31
N ILE A 15 -2.17 8.13 5.28
CA ILE A 15 -3.57 8.50 5.14
C ILE A 15 -4.36 7.28 4.70
N ALA A 16 -5.68 7.35 4.84
CA ALA A 16 -6.55 6.34 4.26
C ALA A 16 -6.52 6.48 2.73
N PRO A 17 -6.36 5.37 1.98
CA PRO A 17 -6.38 5.45 0.53
C PRO A 17 -7.76 5.84 0.01
N ARG A 18 -7.80 6.46 -1.18
CA ARG A 18 -9.05 6.76 -1.83
C ARG A 18 -9.71 5.47 -2.31
N GLU A 19 -11.02 5.43 -2.25
CA GLU A 19 -11.77 4.24 -2.67
C GLU A 19 -11.39 3.78 -4.08
N ASN A 20 -11.21 4.73 -5.01
CA ASN A 20 -10.85 4.40 -6.38
C ASN A 20 -9.44 3.85 -6.54
N ASP A 21 -8.59 4.02 -5.54
CA ASP A 21 -7.21 3.53 -5.56
C ASP A 21 -7.07 2.16 -4.91
N ILE A 22 -8.18 1.59 -4.43
CA ILE A 22 -8.18 0.30 -3.75
C ILE A 22 -8.64 -0.80 -4.68
N GLU A 23 -7.83 -1.86 -4.81
CA GLU A 23 -8.21 -3.08 -5.50
C GLU A 23 -8.45 -4.16 -4.45
N PRO A 24 -9.71 -4.43 -4.08
CA PRO A 24 -9.99 -5.44 -3.06
C PRO A 24 -9.70 -6.85 -3.57
N TYR A 25 -9.14 -7.67 -2.71
CA TYR A 25 -8.76 -9.04 -3.04
C TYR A 25 -9.79 -10.06 -2.59
N ALA A 26 -10.70 -9.67 -1.71
CA ALA A 26 -11.71 -10.53 -1.14
C ALA A 26 -13.10 -9.94 -1.36
N ASP A 27 -14.12 -10.78 -1.22
CA ASP A 27 -15.50 -10.36 -1.39
C ASP A 27 -15.94 -9.32 -0.35
N HIS A 28 -15.20 -9.22 0.74
CA HIS A 28 -15.48 -8.28 1.82
C HIS A 28 -14.32 -7.30 1.93
N PRO A 29 -14.43 -6.10 1.34
CA PRO A 29 -13.36 -5.12 1.44
C PRO A 29 -13.15 -4.72 2.91
N THR A 30 -11.91 -4.85 3.35
CA THR A 30 -11.52 -4.40 4.68
C THR A 30 -11.33 -2.89 4.65
N PRO A 31 -11.94 -2.14 5.58
CA PRO A 31 -11.68 -0.71 5.66
C PRO A 31 -10.20 -0.45 5.91
N LEU A 32 -9.59 0.37 5.06
CA LEU A 32 -8.18 0.72 5.18
C LEU A 32 -8.09 2.11 5.78
N LYS A 33 -7.29 2.22 6.86
CA LYS A 33 -7.14 3.47 7.61
C LYS A 33 -5.70 3.93 7.56
N ALA A 34 -5.48 5.20 7.91
CA ALA A 34 -4.13 5.69 8.19
C ALA A 34 -3.48 4.79 9.24
N GLY A 35 -2.20 4.49 9.08
CA GLY A 35 -1.48 3.60 9.97
C GLY A 35 -1.45 2.14 9.51
N THR A 36 -2.19 1.80 8.48
CA THR A 36 -2.19 0.44 7.94
C THR A 36 -0.80 0.10 7.37
N ILE A 37 -0.34 -1.12 7.64
CA ILE A 37 0.95 -1.60 7.17
C ILE A 37 0.77 -2.33 5.84
N GLY A 38 1.68 -2.08 4.92
CA GLY A 38 1.71 -2.77 3.64
C GLY A 38 3.12 -3.00 3.16
N PHE A 39 3.24 -3.58 1.98
CA PHE A 39 4.53 -3.87 1.37
C PHE A 39 4.53 -3.35 -0.06
N ILE A 40 5.63 -2.72 -0.47
CA ILE A 40 5.74 -2.23 -1.84
C ILE A 40 5.72 -3.41 -2.80
N ASN A 41 4.79 -3.38 -3.75
CA ASN A 41 4.70 -4.40 -4.78
C ASN A 41 5.49 -3.98 -6.02
N ILE A 42 5.12 -2.86 -6.62
CA ILE A 42 5.83 -2.30 -7.78
C ILE A 42 5.74 -0.79 -7.77
N LEU A 43 6.65 -0.14 -8.50
CA LEU A 43 6.56 1.27 -8.81
C LEU A 43 5.73 1.42 -10.08
N LEU A 44 4.67 2.22 -10.00
CA LEU A 44 3.79 2.46 -11.14
C LEU A 44 4.40 3.50 -12.08
N PRO A 45 4.03 3.49 -13.37
CA PRO A 45 4.63 4.41 -14.36
C PRO A 45 4.47 5.89 -14.04
N ASN A 46 3.44 6.27 -13.28
CA ASN A 46 3.18 7.66 -12.92
C ASN A 46 3.88 8.12 -11.66
N GLY A 47 4.84 7.33 -11.15
CA GLY A 47 5.56 7.64 -9.91
C GLY A 47 4.85 7.24 -8.64
N ARG A 48 3.69 6.62 -8.75
CA ARG A 48 2.96 6.10 -7.59
C ARG A 48 3.42 4.70 -7.29
N TYR A 49 3.10 4.22 -6.09
CA TYR A 49 3.47 2.88 -5.65
C TYR A 49 2.23 2.00 -5.57
N HIS A 50 2.37 0.78 -6.04
CA HIS A 50 1.37 -0.27 -5.86
C HIS A 50 1.74 -1.03 -4.60
N VAL A 51 0.89 -0.93 -3.57
CA VAL A 51 1.19 -1.43 -2.23
C VAL A 51 0.26 -2.60 -1.93
N ARG A 52 0.86 -3.71 -1.50
CA ARG A 52 0.10 -4.89 -1.06
C ARG A 52 -0.23 -4.74 0.41
N ILE A 53 -1.50 -4.88 0.74
CA ILE A 53 -1.98 -4.81 2.12
C ILE A 53 -2.26 -6.23 2.59
N GLU A 54 -1.76 -6.56 3.78
CA GLU A 54 -1.96 -7.87 4.41
C GLU A 54 -2.65 -7.70 5.74
N ASP A 55 -3.38 -8.72 6.16
CA ASP A 55 -3.96 -8.75 7.50
C ASP A 55 -2.91 -9.24 8.50
N LYS A 56 -3.30 -9.40 9.78
CA LYS A 56 -2.39 -9.83 10.84
C LYS A 56 -1.83 -11.22 10.62
N GLU A 57 -2.50 -12.02 9.80
CA GLU A 57 -2.11 -13.39 9.53
C GLU A 57 -1.27 -13.52 8.27
N GLY A 58 -0.98 -12.39 7.61
CA GLY A 58 -0.19 -12.38 6.39
C GLY A 58 -0.98 -12.64 5.12
N ASN A 59 -2.31 -12.66 5.19
CA ASN A 59 -3.15 -12.86 4.02
C ASN A 59 -3.32 -11.54 3.25
N GLU A 60 -3.23 -11.59 1.93
CA GLU A 60 -3.47 -10.43 1.10
C GLU A 60 -4.95 -10.05 1.15
N VAL A 61 -5.22 -8.79 1.49
CA VAL A 61 -6.60 -8.31 1.59
C VAL A 61 -6.92 -7.25 0.53
N ALA A 62 -5.90 -6.55 0.04
CA ALA A 62 -6.11 -5.52 -0.97
C ALA A 62 -4.78 -5.08 -1.57
N TYR A 63 -4.86 -4.39 -2.71
CA TYR A 63 -3.77 -3.59 -3.25
C TYR A 63 -4.24 -2.15 -3.32
N VAL A 64 -3.34 -1.21 -3.05
CA VAL A 64 -3.66 0.21 -3.13
C VAL A 64 -2.59 0.96 -3.90
N ALA A 65 -3.00 2.02 -4.60
CA ALA A 65 -2.07 2.91 -5.28
C ALA A 65 -1.88 4.14 -4.40
N MET A 66 -0.64 4.43 -4.03
CA MET A 66 -0.32 5.51 -3.10
C MET A 66 0.83 6.36 -3.64
N ASP A 67 0.76 7.65 -3.37
CA ASP A 67 1.86 8.56 -3.67
C ASP A 67 2.98 8.38 -2.65
N GLU A 68 4.20 8.70 -3.07
CA GLU A 68 5.38 8.57 -2.22
C GLU A 68 5.20 9.29 -0.87
N GLU A 69 4.61 10.50 -0.90
CA GLU A 69 4.43 11.31 0.31
C GLU A 69 3.38 10.76 1.26
N GLN A 70 2.58 9.80 0.80
CA GLN A 70 1.52 9.19 1.60
C GLN A 70 1.99 7.93 2.31
N LEU A 71 3.26 7.59 2.15
CA LEU A 71 3.85 6.38 2.72
C LEU A 71 5.04 6.71 3.60
N GLU A 72 5.26 5.90 4.62
CA GLU A 72 6.39 6.02 5.52
C GLU A 72 7.07 4.65 5.65
N PRO A 73 8.42 4.59 5.60
CA PRO A 73 9.10 3.31 5.78
C PRO A 73 8.92 2.81 7.21
N VAL A 74 8.80 1.50 7.35
CA VAL A 74 8.71 0.84 8.65
C VAL A 74 9.96 -0.01 8.83
N LYS A 75 10.63 0.18 9.95
CA LYS A 75 11.83 -0.60 10.28
C LYS A 75 11.48 -1.95 10.88
#